data_dea7fc13ce4737ba7feb4f8fd1954ed0
#
_entry.id   dea7fc13ce4737ba7feb4f8fd1954ed0
#
_cell.length_a   1.000
_cell.length_b   1.000
_cell.length_c   1.000
_cell.angle_alpha   90.00
_cell.angle_beta   90.00
_cell.angle_gamma   90.00
#
_symmetry.space_group_name_H-M   'P 1'
#
loop_
_entity.id
_entity.type
_entity.pdbx_description
1 polymer ?
#
loop_
_entity_poly.entity_id
_entity_poly.type
_entity_poly.pdbx_seq_one_letter_code
_entity_poly.pdbx_strand_id
1 'polypeptide(L)'
;MKMIRVVAAVICDSIQTKHRIYATARGYGDYKGQWEFPGGKIEPGEAPQQALKREIEEELDTEIAVHDKIGTIEYDYPTFHLSMDCFWCTVVSGELILKEAEAACWLTKDELDSVQWLPADQTILEKIREMMK
;
A
#
# COMPACT_ATOMS: atom_id res chain seq x y z
N MET A 1 8.03 17.45 15.61
CA MET A 1 7.53 16.11 15.33
C MET A 1 8.33 15.50 14.17
N LYS A 2 8.73 14.26 14.31
CA LYS A 2 9.50 13.58 13.28
C LYS A 2 8.61 13.30 12.06
N MET A 3 9.15 13.53 10.87
CA MET A 3 8.47 13.23 9.61
C MET A 3 9.01 11.91 9.04
N ILE A 4 8.12 11.00 8.67
CA ILE A 4 8.48 9.72 8.04
C ILE A 4 7.88 9.71 6.64
N ARG A 5 8.73 9.54 5.63
CA ARG A 5 8.31 9.45 4.23
C ARG A 5 8.26 7.99 3.79
N VAL A 6 7.09 7.57 3.31
CA VAL A 6 6.87 6.20 2.87
C VAL A 6 6.19 6.18 1.50
N VAL A 7 6.22 5.00 0.90
CA VAL A 7 5.51 4.71 -0.35
C VAL A 7 4.60 3.53 -0.12
N ALA A 8 3.47 3.49 -0.84
CA ALA A 8 2.50 2.41 -0.75
C ALA A 8 2.06 1.97 -2.13
N ALA A 9 1.97 0.66 -2.32
CA ALA A 9 1.53 0.06 -3.57
C ALA A 9 0.06 -0.35 -3.46
N VAL A 10 -0.79 0.25 -4.28
CA VAL A 10 -2.15 -0.22 -4.48
C VAL A 10 -2.09 -1.17 -5.66
N ILE A 11 -1.81 -2.43 -5.37
CA ILE A 11 -1.66 -3.48 -6.38
C ILE A 11 -3.04 -3.89 -6.86
N CYS A 12 -3.32 -3.72 -8.15
CA CYS A 12 -4.60 -4.10 -8.73
C CYS A 12 -4.43 -5.27 -9.68
N ASP A 13 -5.52 -5.93 -10.00
CA ASP A 13 -5.53 -7.07 -10.93
C ASP A 13 -5.29 -6.62 -12.38
N SER A 14 -5.79 -5.46 -12.76
CA SER A 14 -5.62 -4.88 -14.09
C SER A 14 -5.71 -3.38 -14.00
N ILE A 15 -4.79 -2.68 -14.68
CA ILE A 15 -4.80 -1.21 -14.67
C ILE A 15 -6.00 -0.65 -15.45
N GLN A 16 -6.54 -1.39 -16.41
CA GLN A 16 -7.69 -0.99 -17.19
C GLN A 16 -8.98 -1.08 -16.39
N THR A 17 -9.15 -2.14 -15.60
CA THR A 17 -10.41 -2.41 -14.90
C THR A 17 -10.37 -2.10 -13.41
N LYS A 18 -9.25 -2.39 -12.76
CA LYS A 18 -9.11 -2.21 -11.31
C LYS A 18 -10.28 -2.81 -10.55
N HIS A 19 -10.58 -4.09 -10.82
CA HIS A 19 -11.69 -4.79 -10.15
C HIS A 19 -11.37 -5.17 -8.72
N ARG A 20 -10.09 -5.42 -8.43
CA ARG A 20 -9.63 -5.86 -7.10
C ARG A 20 -8.31 -5.20 -6.77
N ILE A 21 -8.13 -4.92 -5.48
CA ILE A 21 -6.86 -4.42 -4.95
C ILE A 21 -6.37 -5.35 -3.84
N TYR A 22 -5.06 -5.39 -3.67
CA TYR A 22 -4.40 -6.26 -2.71
C TYR A 22 -4.09 -5.49 -1.41
N ALA A 23 -4.45 -6.08 -0.28
CA ALA A 23 -4.18 -5.50 1.02
C ALA A 23 -3.55 -6.53 1.96
N THR A 24 -2.75 -6.06 2.91
CA THR A 24 -2.09 -6.92 3.89
C THR A 24 -2.44 -6.47 5.31
N ALA A 25 -2.54 -7.44 6.22
CA ALA A 25 -2.76 -7.16 7.64
C ALA A 25 -1.42 -7.11 8.34
N ARG A 26 -1.22 -6.07 9.15
CA ARG A 26 0.02 -5.88 9.89
C ARG A 26 0.18 -6.96 10.95
N GLY A 27 1.35 -7.62 10.98
CA GLY A 27 1.64 -8.73 11.88
C GLY A 27 2.32 -8.34 13.18
N TYR A 28 2.60 -7.06 13.41
CA TYR A 28 3.36 -6.60 14.57
C TYR A 28 3.03 -5.15 14.93
N GLY A 29 3.49 -4.72 16.10
CA GLY A 29 3.41 -3.32 16.53
C GLY A 29 2.04 -2.92 17.05
N ASP A 30 1.86 -1.60 17.23
CA ASP A 30 0.68 -1.02 17.85
C ASP A 30 -0.60 -1.23 17.05
N TYR A 31 -0.46 -1.38 15.72
CA TYR A 31 -1.60 -1.52 14.83
C TYR A 31 -1.74 -2.95 14.29
N LYS A 32 -1.24 -3.93 15.04
CA LYS A 32 -1.32 -5.34 14.65
C LYS A 32 -2.77 -5.73 14.35
N GLY A 33 -2.96 -6.43 13.23
CA GLY A 33 -4.26 -6.87 12.78
C GLY A 33 -5.01 -5.87 11.92
N GLN A 34 -4.55 -4.62 11.85
CA GLN A 34 -5.15 -3.64 10.95
C GLN A 34 -4.54 -3.77 9.56
N TRP A 35 -5.32 -3.36 8.55
CA TRP A 35 -4.99 -3.57 7.15
C TRP A 35 -4.34 -2.34 6.53
N GLU A 36 -3.46 -2.56 5.55
CA GLU A 36 -2.70 -1.51 4.90
C GLU A 36 -2.35 -1.92 3.47
N PHE A 37 -1.91 -0.94 2.69
CA PHE A 37 -1.29 -1.22 1.40
C PHE A 37 0.19 -1.50 1.63
N PRO A 38 0.76 -2.54 0.99
CA PRO A 38 2.17 -2.87 1.19
C PRO A 38 3.08 -1.75 0.66
N GLY A 39 4.20 -1.58 1.32
CA GLY A 39 5.18 -0.56 0.98
C GLY A 39 6.17 -0.37 2.11
N GLY A 40 6.82 0.78 2.18
CA GLY A 40 7.79 1.04 3.22
C GLY A 40 8.46 2.40 3.07
N LYS A 41 9.55 2.59 3.82
CA LYS A 41 10.25 3.86 3.88
C LYS A 41 11.07 4.13 2.62
N ILE A 42 11.09 5.40 2.21
CA ILE A 42 11.98 5.86 1.15
C ILE A 42 13.37 6.07 1.76
N GLU A 43 14.39 5.47 1.16
CA GLU A 43 15.77 5.66 1.60
C GLU A 43 16.38 6.91 0.97
N PRO A 44 17.42 7.50 1.61
CA PRO A 44 18.08 8.68 1.05
C PRO A 44 18.57 8.44 -0.37
N GLY A 45 18.24 9.36 -1.29
CA GLY A 45 18.65 9.27 -2.68
C GLY A 45 17.76 8.41 -3.56
N GLU A 46 16.78 7.72 -3.00
CA GLU A 46 15.82 6.95 -3.80
C GLU A 46 14.68 7.82 -4.31
N ALA A 47 14.27 7.57 -5.56
CA ALA A 47 12.98 8.08 -6.04
C ALA A 47 11.86 7.24 -5.43
N PRO A 48 10.65 7.80 -5.23
CA PRO A 48 9.53 7.05 -4.65
C PRO A 48 9.23 5.74 -5.37
N GLN A 49 9.25 5.73 -6.71
CA GLN A 49 8.96 4.54 -7.50
C GLN A 49 10.02 3.44 -7.31
N GLN A 50 11.29 3.85 -7.17
CA GLN A 50 12.39 2.90 -6.89
C GLN A 50 12.22 2.28 -5.51
N ALA A 51 11.91 3.11 -4.51
CA ALA A 51 11.67 2.64 -3.14
C ALA A 51 10.54 1.63 -3.11
N LEU A 52 9.47 1.91 -3.85
CA LEU A 52 8.31 1.03 -3.87
C LEU A 52 8.64 -0.33 -4.48
N LYS A 53 9.35 -0.37 -5.61
CA LYS A 53 9.78 -1.64 -6.22
C LYS A 53 10.65 -2.45 -5.27
N ARG A 54 11.59 -1.79 -4.60
CA ARG A 54 12.49 -2.44 -3.64
C ARG A 54 11.70 -3.01 -2.46
N GLU A 55 10.81 -2.22 -1.88
CA GLU A 55 10.03 -2.65 -0.71
C GLU A 55 9.12 -3.83 -1.03
N ILE A 56 8.47 -3.83 -2.19
CA ILE A 56 7.58 -4.95 -2.56
C ILE A 56 8.39 -6.21 -2.84
N GLU A 57 9.57 -6.08 -3.44
CA GLU A 57 10.46 -7.23 -3.63
C GLU A 57 10.91 -7.81 -2.30
N GLU A 58 11.27 -6.94 -1.34
CA GLU A 58 11.68 -7.37 -0.01
C GLU A 58 10.54 -7.99 0.80
N GLU A 59 9.36 -7.40 0.77
CA GLU A 59 8.22 -7.84 1.59
C GLU A 59 7.45 -9.01 0.99
N LEU A 60 7.31 -9.05 -0.33
CA LEU A 60 6.40 -9.99 -0.99
C LEU A 60 7.09 -10.87 -2.03
N ASP A 61 8.41 -10.72 -2.19
CA ASP A 61 9.19 -11.49 -3.18
C ASP A 61 8.58 -11.37 -4.59
N THR A 62 8.15 -10.16 -4.95
CA THR A 62 7.37 -9.91 -6.16
C THR A 62 7.91 -8.68 -6.89
N GLU A 63 8.01 -8.79 -8.21
CA GLU A 63 8.35 -7.65 -9.07
C GLU A 63 7.05 -7.00 -9.53
N ILE A 64 6.95 -5.67 -9.33
CA ILE A 64 5.78 -4.89 -9.73
C ILE A 64 6.14 -3.85 -10.78
N ALA A 65 5.15 -3.46 -11.57
CA ALA A 65 5.19 -2.27 -12.39
C ALA A 65 4.47 -1.16 -11.61
N VAL A 66 5.12 0.00 -11.50
CA VAL A 66 4.55 1.17 -10.84
C VAL A 66 3.92 2.06 -11.91
N HIS A 67 2.63 2.32 -11.77
CA HIS A 67 1.85 3.14 -12.69
C HIS A 67 1.60 4.53 -12.11
N ASP A 68 0.46 5.11 -12.37
CA ASP A 68 0.14 6.48 -11.96
C ASP A 68 0.07 6.66 -10.47
N LYS A 69 0.55 7.79 -10.00
CA LYS A 69 0.40 8.19 -8.60
C LYS A 69 -1.06 8.50 -8.31
N ILE A 70 -1.59 7.91 -7.25
CA ILE A 70 -2.96 8.17 -6.81
C ILE A 70 -3.01 9.49 -6.05
N GLY A 71 -2.06 9.69 -5.14
CA GLY A 71 -1.97 10.89 -4.32
C GLY A 71 -0.94 10.75 -3.23
N THR A 72 -0.78 11.81 -2.45
CA THR A 72 0.08 11.83 -1.27
C THR A 72 -0.80 12.02 -0.05
N ILE A 73 -0.65 11.15 0.94
CA ILE A 73 -1.37 11.23 2.21
C ILE A 73 -0.46 11.88 3.24
N GLU A 74 -0.96 12.92 3.90
CA GLU A 74 -0.31 13.53 5.06
C GLU A 74 -1.14 13.19 6.28
N TYR A 75 -0.56 12.51 7.24
CA TYR A 75 -1.30 12.06 8.42
C TYR A 75 -0.45 12.19 9.69
N ASP A 76 -1.03 12.79 10.74
CA ASP A 76 -0.37 12.94 12.03
C ASP A 76 -0.75 11.78 12.95
N TYR A 77 0.22 10.88 13.19
CA TYR A 77 0.14 9.91 14.28
C TYR A 77 0.61 10.57 15.57
N PRO A 78 0.34 10.01 16.74
CA PRO A 78 0.68 10.67 18.01
C PRO A 78 2.16 11.07 18.15
N THR A 79 3.08 10.29 17.58
CA THR A 79 4.52 10.50 17.76
C THR A 79 5.26 10.94 16.49
N PHE A 80 4.59 10.96 15.34
CA PHE A 80 5.24 11.33 14.07
C PHE A 80 4.22 11.77 13.02
N HIS A 81 4.74 12.51 12.04
CA HIS A 81 3.97 12.86 10.84
C HIS A 81 4.31 11.89 9.72
N LEU A 82 3.31 11.27 9.11
CA LEU A 82 3.47 10.36 7.98
C LEU A 82 3.19 11.10 6.68
N SER A 83 4.12 11.00 5.71
CA SER A 83 3.89 11.44 4.33
C SER A 83 4.00 10.21 3.44
N MET A 84 2.89 9.81 2.82
CA MET A 84 2.80 8.56 2.07
C MET A 84 2.39 8.80 0.62
N ASP A 85 3.29 8.46 -0.31
CA ASP A 85 3.00 8.50 -1.74
C ASP A 85 2.39 7.16 -2.15
N CYS A 86 1.18 7.19 -2.71
CA CYS A 86 0.45 6.00 -3.13
C CYS A 86 0.39 5.89 -4.64
N PHE A 87 0.69 4.71 -5.17
CA PHE A 87 0.73 4.44 -6.61
C PHE A 87 -0.09 3.22 -6.98
N TRP A 88 -0.73 3.30 -8.15
CA TRP A 88 -1.30 2.10 -8.77
C TRP A 88 -0.14 1.21 -9.23
N CYS A 89 -0.26 -0.09 -8.95
CA CYS A 89 0.76 -1.08 -9.32
C CYS A 89 0.11 -2.35 -9.87
N THR A 90 0.89 -3.09 -10.66
CA THR A 90 0.49 -4.43 -11.13
C THR A 90 1.66 -5.38 -10.95
N VAL A 91 1.37 -6.67 -10.79
CA VAL A 91 2.41 -7.70 -10.69
C VAL A 91 2.99 -7.97 -12.06
N VAL A 92 4.32 -7.93 -12.18
CA VAL A 92 5.05 -8.30 -13.39
C VAL A 92 5.47 -9.76 -13.32
N SER A 93 6.06 -10.16 -12.19
CA SER A 93 6.51 -11.54 -11.99
C SER A 93 6.57 -11.87 -10.52
N GLY A 94 6.58 -13.16 -10.22
CA GLY A 94 6.62 -13.66 -8.85
C GLY A 94 5.23 -13.88 -8.28
N GLU A 95 5.19 -14.46 -7.09
CA GLU A 95 3.96 -14.69 -6.34
C GLU A 95 3.97 -13.77 -5.13
N LEU A 96 2.81 -13.28 -4.73
CA LEU A 96 2.69 -12.43 -3.55
C LEU A 96 2.89 -13.26 -2.29
N ILE A 97 4.14 -13.38 -1.85
CA ILE A 97 4.53 -14.21 -0.71
C ILE A 97 4.63 -13.32 0.53
N LEU A 98 3.87 -13.66 1.58
CA LEU A 98 3.89 -12.92 2.83
C LEU A 98 5.13 -13.30 3.65
N LYS A 99 5.98 -12.33 3.97
CA LYS A 99 7.16 -12.54 4.81
C LYS A 99 6.96 -11.99 6.22
N GLU A 100 6.28 -10.86 6.35
CA GLU A 100 6.09 -10.17 7.64
C GLU A 100 4.61 -9.96 7.99
N ALA A 101 3.76 -9.83 6.97
CA ALA A 101 2.33 -9.60 7.20
C ALA A 101 1.65 -10.85 7.77
N GLU A 102 0.62 -10.62 8.60
CA GLU A 102 -0.15 -11.68 9.23
C GLU A 102 -1.11 -12.36 8.26
N ALA A 103 -1.65 -11.58 7.32
CA ALA A 103 -2.62 -12.06 6.35
C ALA A 103 -2.64 -11.14 5.13
N ALA A 104 -3.28 -11.59 4.07
CA ALA A 104 -3.49 -10.79 2.87
C ALA A 104 -4.78 -11.18 2.19
N CYS A 105 -5.36 -10.27 1.43
CA CYS A 105 -6.52 -10.58 0.59
C CYS A 105 -6.63 -9.61 -0.58
N TRP A 106 -7.38 -10.05 -1.59
CA TRP A 106 -7.84 -9.20 -2.67
C TRP A 106 -9.23 -8.70 -2.31
N LEU A 107 -9.45 -7.41 -2.51
CA LEU A 107 -10.72 -6.75 -2.18
C LEU A 107 -11.32 -6.13 -3.44
N THR A 108 -12.59 -6.41 -3.68
CA THR A 108 -13.36 -5.71 -4.71
C THR A 108 -13.80 -4.36 -4.17
N LYS A 109 -14.32 -3.51 -5.04
CA LYS A 109 -14.82 -2.19 -4.67
C LYS A 109 -15.82 -2.26 -3.50
N ASP A 110 -16.72 -3.23 -3.53
CA ASP A 110 -17.75 -3.38 -2.50
C ASP A 110 -17.22 -3.98 -1.20
N GLU A 111 -16.02 -4.54 -1.23
CA GLU A 111 -15.40 -5.19 -0.06
C GLU A 111 -14.42 -4.28 0.70
N LEU A 112 -14.16 -3.07 0.21
CA LEU A 112 -13.16 -2.19 0.82
C LEU A 112 -13.43 -1.91 2.29
N ASP A 113 -14.69 -1.85 2.70
CA ASP A 113 -15.07 -1.60 4.08
C ASP A 113 -15.17 -2.87 4.93
N SER A 114 -14.86 -4.03 4.36
CA SER A 114 -14.92 -5.31 5.08
C SER A 114 -13.75 -5.53 6.03
N VAL A 115 -12.70 -4.73 5.91
CA VAL A 115 -11.51 -4.80 6.78
C VAL A 115 -11.30 -3.47 7.49
N GLN A 116 -10.60 -3.52 8.64
CA GLN A 116 -10.27 -2.31 9.37
C GLN A 116 -8.90 -1.80 8.92
N TRP A 117 -8.91 -0.67 8.25
CA TRP A 117 -7.69 -0.06 7.71
C TRP A 117 -6.93 0.73 8.77
N LEU A 118 -5.61 0.81 8.61
CA LEU A 118 -4.79 1.77 9.34
C LEU A 118 -5.31 3.19 9.05
N PRO A 119 -5.23 4.11 10.03
CA PRO A 119 -5.78 5.46 9.87
C PRO A 119 -5.33 6.20 8.60
N ALA A 120 -4.03 6.17 8.29
CA ALA A 120 -3.51 6.84 7.09
C ALA A 120 -4.08 6.22 5.81
N ASP A 121 -4.10 4.88 5.74
CA ASP A 121 -4.60 4.16 4.56
C ASP A 121 -6.10 4.41 4.35
N GLN A 122 -6.86 4.56 5.43
CA GLN A 122 -8.27 4.86 5.38
C GLN A 122 -8.54 6.16 4.62
N THR A 123 -7.65 7.14 4.71
CA THR A 123 -7.87 8.47 4.13
C THR A 123 -7.86 8.47 2.60
N ILE A 124 -7.24 7.47 1.96
CA ILE A 124 -7.18 7.42 0.49
C ILE A 124 -8.23 6.47 -0.13
N LEU A 125 -8.98 5.74 0.69
CA LEU A 125 -9.92 4.73 0.19
C LEU A 125 -10.98 5.29 -0.76
N GLU A 126 -11.53 6.46 -0.48
CA GLU A 126 -12.58 7.03 -1.33
C GLU A 126 -12.05 7.34 -2.74
N LYS A 127 -10.83 7.86 -2.81
CA LYS A 127 -10.19 8.15 -4.10
C LYS A 127 -9.94 6.86 -4.88
N ILE A 128 -9.49 5.81 -4.19
CA ILE A 128 -9.29 4.49 -4.79
C ILE A 128 -10.63 3.93 -5.27
N ARG A 129 -11.66 4.01 -4.44
CA ARG A 129 -13.00 3.51 -4.75
C ARG A 129 -13.55 4.15 -6.03
N GLU A 130 -13.37 5.45 -6.19
CA GLU A 130 -13.81 6.18 -7.38
C GLU A 130 -13.14 5.69 -8.67
N MET A 131 -11.91 5.19 -8.57
CA MET A 131 -11.14 4.72 -9.72
C MET A 131 -11.34 3.23 -10.02
N MET A 132 -11.89 2.47 -9.08
CA MET A 132 -12.17 1.04 -9.25
C MET A 132 -13.49 0.83 -10.01
N LYS A 133 -13.57 -0.28 -10.69
CA LYS A 133 -14.79 -0.67 -11.45
C LYS A 133 -15.57 -1.81 -10.82
#